data_6090b3f52a9fefa29c6232fa9fb30d8a
#
_entry.id   6090b3f52a9fefa29c6232fa9fb30d8a
#
_cell.length_a   1.000
_cell.length_b   1.000
_cell.length_c   1.000
_cell.angle_alpha   90.00
_cell.angle_beta   90.00
_cell.angle_gamma   90.00
#
_symmetry.space_group_name_H-M   'P 1'
#
loop_
_entity.id
_entity.type
_entity.pdbx_description
1 polymer ?
#
loop_
_entity_poly.entity_id
_entity_poly.type
_entity_poly.pdbx_seq_one_letter_code
_entity_poly.pdbx_strand_id
1 'polypeptide(L)'
;SDITFLHLAFQSQMQWVTFHGPNLVDLDTVPDRWENVLRSLTGENDFSWDLGQFQVLRWGRATGPLMGGNLTCLTHLLGTPYLPDLTGALLLVEDCNEALYRLDRLLLHLKLAGILERLGGLILGRFQGCGDCDKIWGMVMEATKPFGFPVIADLPFGHTLENQVIPFGLPFTLDTHSGSFQPLRHPFSTALPKNKPAGEY
;
A
#
# COMPACT_ATOMS: atom_id res chain seq x y z
N SER A 1 -2.30 -11.19 -6.66
CA SER A 1 -0.84 -10.98 -6.56
C SER A 1 -0.27 -10.38 -7.84
N ASP A 2 -0.38 -11.05 -9.01
CA ASP A 2 0.30 -10.63 -10.26
C ASP A 2 -0.13 -9.26 -10.78
N ILE A 3 -1.32 -8.79 -10.44
CA ILE A 3 -1.78 -7.42 -10.77
C ILE A 3 -0.84 -6.35 -10.19
N THR A 4 -0.07 -6.67 -9.16
CA THR A 4 0.96 -5.79 -8.57
C THR A 4 1.97 -5.32 -9.62
N PHE A 5 2.37 -6.20 -10.54
CA PHE A 5 3.29 -5.85 -11.62
C PHE A 5 2.71 -4.76 -12.52
N LEU A 6 1.41 -4.83 -12.83
CA LEU A 6 0.73 -3.83 -13.65
C LEU A 6 0.55 -2.51 -12.90
N HIS A 7 0.14 -2.55 -11.63
CA HIS A 7 0.01 -1.34 -10.81
C HIS A 7 1.33 -0.57 -10.75
N LEU A 8 2.43 -1.25 -10.40
CA LEU A 8 3.74 -0.62 -10.28
C LEU A 8 4.29 -0.14 -11.64
N ALA A 9 4.11 -0.93 -12.72
CA ALA A 9 4.52 -0.53 -14.04
C ALA A 9 3.76 0.71 -14.55
N PHE A 10 2.44 0.79 -14.37
CA PHE A 10 1.66 1.99 -14.73
C PHE A 10 2.06 3.20 -13.90
N GLN A 11 2.36 3.00 -12.61
CA GLN A 11 2.92 4.05 -11.77
C GLN A 11 4.27 4.56 -12.28
N SER A 12 5.20 3.62 -12.54
CA SER A 12 6.55 3.93 -12.99
C SER A 12 6.57 4.64 -14.35
N GLN A 13 5.80 4.15 -15.33
CA GLN A 13 5.89 4.60 -16.72
C GLN A 13 4.93 5.73 -17.06
N MET A 14 3.78 5.82 -16.38
CA MET A 14 2.68 6.71 -16.77
C MET A 14 2.20 7.61 -15.62
N GLN A 15 2.61 7.33 -14.38
CA GLN A 15 2.12 8.02 -13.17
C GLN A 15 0.60 7.97 -13.03
N TRP A 16 -0.01 6.89 -13.50
CA TRP A 16 -1.45 6.70 -13.43
C TRP A 16 -1.90 6.30 -12.03
N VAL A 17 -3.06 6.80 -11.63
CA VAL A 17 -3.80 6.27 -10.51
C VAL A 17 -4.44 4.95 -10.95
N THR A 18 -4.23 3.91 -10.16
CA THR A 18 -4.80 2.59 -10.40
C THR A 18 -5.56 2.12 -9.16
N PHE A 19 -6.59 1.31 -9.34
CA PHE A 19 -7.41 0.81 -8.24
C PHE A 19 -7.14 -0.67 -8.04
N HIS A 20 -6.64 -1.04 -6.86
CA HIS A 20 -6.60 -2.42 -6.41
C HIS A 20 -7.91 -2.73 -5.67
N GLY A 21 -8.43 -3.94 -5.85
CA GLY A 21 -9.67 -4.33 -5.21
C GLY A 21 -9.91 -5.84 -5.28
N PRO A 22 -11.12 -6.31 -4.92
CA PRO A 22 -11.50 -7.70 -5.00
C PRO A 22 -11.42 -8.26 -6.41
N ASN A 23 -11.16 -9.56 -6.54
CA ASN A 23 -11.28 -10.26 -7.81
C ASN A 23 -12.74 -10.30 -8.27
N LEU A 24 -12.96 -10.29 -9.58
CA LEU A 24 -14.31 -10.38 -10.15
C LEU A 24 -15.06 -11.66 -9.73
N VAL A 25 -14.33 -12.76 -9.60
CA VAL A 25 -14.91 -14.05 -9.15
C VAL A 25 -15.38 -14.04 -7.70
N ASP A 26 -14.94 -13.09 -6.91
CA ASP A 26 -15.28 -12.95 -5.49
C ASP A 26 -16.40 -11.93 -5.24
N LEU A 27 -16.85 -11.21 -6.26
CA LEU A 27 -17.81 -10.10 -6.09
C LEU A 27 -19.15 -10.52 -5.50
N ASP A 28 -19.61 -11.72 -5.85
CA ASP A 28 -20.89 -12.27 -5.36
C ASP A 28 -20.76 -13.04 -4.04
N THR A 29 -19.54 -13.20 -3.52
CA THR A 29 -19.29 -14.03 -2.32
C THR A 29 -19.52 -13.31 -1.01
N VAL A 30 -19.53 -11.97 -1.02
CA VAL A 30 -19.75 -11.13 0.16
C VAL A 30 -20.86 -10.12 -0.16
N PRO A 31 -21.87 -9.97 0.73
CA PRO A 31 -22.90 -8.95 0.56
C PRO A 31 -22.32 -7.56 0.31
N ASP A 32 -22.99 -6.77 -0.52
CA ASP A 32 -22.67 -5.37 -0.83
C ASP A 32 -21.28 -5.12 -1.45
N ARG A 33 -20.49 -6.18 -1.74
CA ARG A 33 -19.14 -6.03 -2.30
C ARG A 33 -19.19 -5.37 -3.68
N TRP A 34 -20.09 -5.81 -4.54
CA TRP A 34 -20.28 -5.22 -5.87
C TRP A 34 -20.64 -3.73 -5.78
N GLU A 35 -21.56 -3.39 -4.89
CA GLU A 35 -21.94 -2.00 -4.65
C GLU A 35 -20.75 -1.16 -4.14
N ASN A 36 -19.97 -1.68 -3.20
CA ASN A 36 -18.77 -1.02 -2.70
C ASN A 36 -17.72 -0.79 -3.78
N VAL A 37 -17.52 -1.75 -4.69
CA VAL A 37 -16.62 -1.59 -5.85
C VAL A 37 -17.16 -0.50 -6.79
N LEU A 38 -18.46 -0.53 -7.13
CA LEU A 38 -19.07 0.49 -7.98
C LEU A 38 -18.96 1.88 -7.36
N ARG A 39 -19.29 2.05 -6.10
CA ARG A 39 -19.15 3.33 -5.39
C ARG A 39 -17.72 3.85 -5.40
N SER A 40 -16.75 2.94 -5.25
CA SER A 40 -15.34 3.31 -5.35
C SER A 40 -14.95 3.79 -6.74
N LEU A 41 -15.47 3.15 -7.81
CA LEU A 41 -15.16 3.49 -9.20
C LEU A 41 -15.99 4.67 -9.74
N THR A 42 -17.12 5.00 -9.11
CA THR A 42 -17.97 6.17 -9.48
C THR A 42 -17.63 7.42 -8.67
N GLY A 43 -16.72 7.31 -7.70
CA GLY A 43 -16.29 8.47 -6.92
C GLY A 43 -17.14 8.77 -5.70
N GLU A 44 -17.94 7.82 -5.24
CA GLU A 44 -18.79 7.95 -4.04
C GLU A 44 -18.07 7.49 -2.75
N ASN A 45 -16.86 6.92 -2.86
CA ASN A 45 -16.04 6.47 -1.74
C ASN A 45 -14.94 7.51 -1.47
N ASP A 46 -14.76 7.94 -0.23
CA ASP A 46 -13.74 8.90 0.18
C ASP A 46 -12.34 8.27 0.41
N PHE A 47 -12.26 6.93 0.42
CA PHE A 47 -11.03 6.17 0.64
C PHE A 47 -10.31 6.54 1.93
N SER A 48 -11.07 6.80 2.98
CA SER A 48 -10.54 7.08 4.31
C SER A 48 -10.74 5.88 5.25
N TRP A 49 -9.77 5.67 6.14
CA TRP A 49 -9.79 4.62 7.15
C TRP A 49 -9.54 5.20 8.54
N ASP A 50 -10.37 4.78 9.49
CA ASP A 50 -10.14 4.99 10.92
C ASP A 50 -9.18 3.92 11.43
N LEU A 51 -8.02 4.34 11.92
CA LEU A 51 -6.98 3.45 12.42
C LEU A 51 -7.31 2.80 13.76
N GLY A 52 -8.40 3.18 14.43
CA GLY A 52 -8.86 2.53 15.66
C GLY A 52 -9.21 1.04 15.49
N GLN A 53 -9.36 0.60 14.23
CA GLN A 53 -9.63 -0.80 13.88
C GLN A 53 -8.37 -1.62 13.51
N PHE A 54 -7.19 -0.99 13.47
CA PHE A 54 -5.95 -1.57 12.99
C PHE A 54 -4.87 -1.57 14.07
N GLN A 55 -3.79 -2.32 13.82
CA GLN A 55 -2.66 -2.38 14.74
C GLN A 55 -1.66 -1.27 14.42
N VAL A 56 -1.40 -0.37 15.37
CA VAL A 56 -0.30 0.59 15.27
C VAL A 56 0.96 -0.07 15.83
N LEU A 57 1.92 -0.42 14.96
CA LEU A 57 3.19 -1.03 15.34
C LEU A 57 4.26 0.03 15.64
N ARG A 58 4.23 1.16 14.96
CA ARG A 58 5.08 2.32 15.24
C ARG A 58 4.30 3.60 15.01
N TRP A 59 4.28 4.45 16.03
CA TRP A 59 3.63 5.76 15.99
C TRP A 59 4.38 6.74 15.10
N GLY A 60 3.65 7.62 14.45
CA GLY A 60 4.19 8.69 13.63
C GLY A 60 3.20 9.26 12.65
N ARG A 61 3.67 10.22 11.86
CA ARG A 61 2.90 10.83 10.77
C ARG A 61 3.76 10.88 9.52
N ALA A 62 3.17 10.53 8.39
CA ALA A 62 3.82 10.62 7.09
C ALA A 62 2.81 10.96 5.99
N THR A 63 3.30 11.59 4.95
CA THR A 63 2.52 11.90 3.74
C THR A 63 3.35 11.54 2.53
N GLY A 64 2.77 10.79 1.61
CA GLY A 64 3.47 10.36 0.39
C GLY A 64 2.55 9.60 -0.55
N PRO A 65 3.02 9.29 -1.76
CA PRO A 65 2.26 8.47 -2.68
C PRO A 65 2.03 7.08 -2.08
N LEU A 66 0.77 6.62 -2.12
CA LEU A 66 0.44 5.26 -1.74
C LEU A 66 0.79 4.32 -2.89
N MET A 67 1.66 3.38 -2.63
CA MET A 67 2.13 2.39 -3.60
C MET A 67 2.22 1.02 -2.94
N GLY A 68 2.23 -0.04 -3.71
CA GLY A 68 2.42 -1.37 -3.13
C GLY A 68 1.71 -2.49 -3.86
N GLY A 69 1.35 -3.52 -3.11
CA GLY A 69 0.73 -4.74 -3.56
C GLY A 69 1.30 -5.97 -2.89
N ASN A 70 1.36 -7.06 -3.60
CA ASN A 70 1.95 -8.30 -3.12
C ASN A 70 3.48 -8.15 -2.95
N LEU A 71 3.99 -8.49 -1.75
CA LEU A 71 5.40 -8.30 -1.38
C LEU A 71 6.34 -9.11 -2.26
N THR A 72 6.00 -10.36 -2.55
CA THR A 72 6.76 -11.23 -3.44
C THR A 72 6.87 -10.63 -4.84
N CYS A 73 5.74 -10.21 -5.43
CA CYS A 73 5.72 -9.59 -6.76
C CYS A 73 6.51 -8.27 -6.80
N LEU A 74 6.34 -7.43 -5.78
CA LEU A 74 7.07 -6.16 -5.69
C LEU A 74 8.59 -6.38 -5.67
N THR A 75 9.06 -7.34 -4.89
CA THR A 75 10.51 -7.63 -4.81
C THR A 75 11.09 -8.16 -6.11
N HIS A 76 10.30 -8.84 -6.93
CA HIS A 76 10.73 -9.27 -8.28
C HIS A 76 10.95 -8.10 -9.25
N LEU A 77 10.43 -6.91 -8.96
CA LEU A 77 10.66 -5.72 -9.77
C LEU A 77 11.95 -4.96 -9.40
N LEU A 78 12.62 -5.35 -8.31
CA LEU A 78 13.88 -4.70 -7.92
C LEU A 78 14.92 -4.79 -9.04
N GLY A 79 15.52 -3.65 -9.38
CA GLY A 79 16.50 -3.56 -10.46
C GLY A 79 15.90 -3.48 -11.88
N THR A 80 14.57 -3.41 -12.01
CA THR A 80 13.89 -3.21 -13.29
C THR A 80 13.38 -1.77 -13.45
N PRO A 81 13.10 -1.29 -14.67
CA PRO A 81 12.52 0.04 -14.90
C PRO A 81 11.03 0.12 -14.51
N TYR A 82 10.41 -0.99 -14.11
CA TYR A 82 8.99 -1.06 -13.79
C TYR A 82 8.69 -0.83 -12.31
N LEU A 83 9.70 -0.82 -11.44
CA LEU A 83 9.54 -0.39 -10.06
C LEU A 83 9.61 1.14 -10.00
N PRO A 84 8.56 1.84 -9.53
CA PRO A 84 8.61 3.28 -9.36
C PRO A 84 9.59 3.68 -8.25
N ASP A 85 10.00 4.96 -8.23
CA ASP A 85 10.73 5.48 -7.09
C ASP A 85 9.82 5.49 -5.85
N LEU A 86 10.24 4.76 -4.82
CA LEU A 86 9.52 4.61 -3.55
C LEU A 86 9.98 5.62 -2.49
N THR A 87 10.79 6.60 -2.84
CA THR A 87 11.26 7.63 -1.91
C THR A 87 10.10 8.44 -1.36
N GLY A 88 9.95 8.44 -0.03
CA GLY A 88 8.84 9.07 0.68
C GLY A 88 7.48 8.39 0.51
N ALA A 89 7.41 7.25 -0.18
CA ALA A 89 6.14 6.54 -0.37
C ALA A 89 5.60 5.94 0.93
N LEU A 90 4.28 5.88 1.03
CA LEU A 90 3.58 4.99 1.94
C LEU A 90 3.45 3.64 1.23
N LEU A 91 4.26 2.66 1.66
CA LEU A 91 4.30 1.36 1.04
C LEU A 91 3.28 0.42 1.69
N LEU A 92 2.28 -0.02 0.93
CA LEU A 92 1.30 -1.02 1.36
C LEU A 92 1.67 -2.38 0.81
N VAL A 93 1.89 -3.36 1.69
CA VAL A 93 2.28 -4.72 1.29
C VAL A 93 1.42 -5.78 1.96
N GLU A 94 1.14 -6.84 1.21
CA GLU A 94 0.49 -8.06 1.67
C GLU A 94 1.19 -9.27 1.04
N ASP A 95 0.91 -10.47 1.50
CA ASP A 95 1.30 -11.70 0.80
C ASP A 95 0.36 -12.86 1.16
N CYS A 96 0.42 -13.94 0.39
CA CYS A 96 -0.40 -15.11 0.66
C CYS A 96 0.39 -16.42 0.50
N ASN A 97 0.14 -17.36 1.43
CA ASN A 97 0.71 -18.71 1.43
C ASN A 97 2.25 -18.73 1.40
N GLU A 98 2.91 -17.68 1.89
CA GLU A 98 4.37 -17.62 2.01
C GLU A 98 4.84 -18.09 3.39
N ALA A 99 5.91 -18.87 3.40
CA ALA A 99 6.53 -19.29 4.66
C ALA A 99 7.25 -18.13 5.34
N LEU A 100 7.27 -18.08 6.67
CA LEU A 100 7.89 -17.01 7.45
C LEU A 100 9.34 -16.72 7.02
N TYR A 101 10.15 -17.75 6.75
CA TYR A 101 11.54 -17.55 6.32
C TYR A 101 11.65 -16.90 4.94
N ARG A 102 10.63 -17.05 4.07
CA ARG A 102 10.59 -16.35 2.78
C ARG A 102 10.24 -14.90 2.96
N LEU A 103 9.26 -14.58 3.81
CA LEU A 103 8.93 -13.19 4.15
C LEU A 103 10.14 -12.47 4.74
N ASP A 104 10.89 -13.12 5.63
CA ASP A 104 12.14 -12.57 6.18
C ASP A 104 13.16 -12.23 5.08
N ARG A 105 13.34 -13.14 4.10
CA ARG A 105 14.22 -12.89 2.95
C ARG A 105 13.74 -11.75 2.06
N LEU A 106 12.43 -11.61 1.83
CA LEU A 106 11.86 -10.51 1.05
C LEU A 106 12.09 -9.16 1.75
N LEU A 107 11.87 -9.09 3.06
CA LEU A 107 12.16 -7.90 3.87
C LEU A 107 13.66 -7.56 3.87
N LEU A 108 14.52 -8.57 4.01
CA LEU A 108 15.96 -8.38 3.90
C LEU A 108 16.35 -7.88 2.50
N HIS A 109 15.74 -8.40 1.45
CA HIS A 109 15.99 -7.96 0.07
C HIS A 109 15.62 -6.49 -0.12
N LEU A 110 14.44 -6.04 0.36
CA LEU A 110 14.06 -4.63 0.35
C LEU A 110 15.03 -3.75 1.13
N LYS A 111 15.51 -4.23 2.28
CA LYS A 111 16.50 -3.53 3.11
C LYS A 111 17.83 -3.37 2.38
N LEU A 112 18.39 -4.46 1.82
CA LEU A 112 19.66 -4.44 1.08
C LEU A 112 19.59 -3.63 -0.21
N ALA A 113 18.41 -3.56 -0.85
CA ALA A 113 18.16 -2.69 -2.01
C ALA A 113 17.98 -1.21 -1.64
N GLY A 114 18.07 -0.86 -0.35
CA GLY A 114 17.91 0.53 0.13
C GLY A 114 16.48 1.06 0.02
N ILE A 115 15.49 0.17 -0.16
CA ILE A 115 14.08 0.59 -0.27
C ILE A 115 13.55 1.03 1.09
N LEU A 116 13.75 0.22 2.15
CA LEU A 116 13.16 0.49 3.46
C LEU A 116 13.62 1.82 4.05
N GLU A 117 14.85 2.24 3.83
CA GLU A 117 15.40 3.49 4.37
C GLU A 117 14.79 4.75 3.74
N ARG A 118 14.21 4.62 2.54
CA ARG A 118 13.65 5.74 1.78
C ARG A 118 12.14 5.90 1.94
N LEU A 119 11.46 4.94 2.60
CA LEU A 119 10.01 4.99 2.78
C LEU A 119 9.58 6.15 3.69
N GLY A 120 8.41 6.71 3.41
CA GLY A 120 7.71 7.61 4.32
C GLY A 120 6.89 6.87 5.38
N GLY A 121 6.37 5.67 5.06
CA GLY A 121 5.58 4.84 5.96
C GLY A 121 5.41 3.43 5.42
N LEU A 122 5.07 2.49 6.30
CA LEU A 122 4.80 1.10 5.91
C LEU A 122 3.44 0.66 6.45
N ILE A 123 2.66 0.07 5.57
CA ILE A 123 1.31 -0.41 5.84
C ILE A 123 1.28 -1.89 5.51
N LEU A 124 0.91 -2.71 6.47
CA LEU A 124 0.76 -4.14 6.28
C LEU A 124 -0.72 -4.45 6.04
N GLY A 125 -1.02 -5.02 4.90
CA GLY A 125 -2.27 -5.71 4.64
C GLY A 125 -2.30 -7.05 5.36
N ARG A 126 -3.16 -7.95 4.92
CA ARG A 126 -3.28 -9.28 5.50
C ARG A 126 -2.35 -10.27 4.82
N PHE A 127 -1.65 -11.06 5.63
CA PHE A 127 -0.73 -12.11 5.19
C PHE A 127 -1.43 -13.48 5.29
N GLN A 128 -2.38 -13.69 4.37
CA GLN A 128 -3.24 -14.87 4.35
C GLN A 128 -2.44 -16.17 4.18
N GLY A 129 -2.57 -17.09 5.15
CA GLY A 129 -1.87 -18.38 5.09
C GLY A 129 -0.35 -18.30 5.28
N CYS A 130 0.20 -17.15 5.70
CA CYS A 130 1.64 -16.98 5.91
C CYS A 130 2.11 -17.35 7.33
N GLY A 131 1.18 -17.67 8.22
CA GLY A 131 1.47 -18.08 9.59
C GLY A 131 1.04 -17.04 10.63
N ASP A 132 1.78 -16.99 11.74
CA ASP A 132 1.48 -16.16 12.89
C ASP A 132 1.75 -14.66 12.61
N CYS A 133 0.71 -13.83 12.73
CA CYS A 133 0.80 -12.39 12.48
C CYS A 133 1.80 -11.68 13.40
N ASP A 134 1.86 -12.05 14.68
CA ASP A 134 2.80 -11.43 15.63
C ASP A 134 4.25 -11.67 15.22
N LYS A 135 4.54 -12.84 14.65
CA LYS A 135 5.88 -13.15 14.12
C LYS A 135 6.18 -12.32 12.87
N ILE A 136 5.20 -12.16 11.98
CA ILE A 136 5.36 -11.32 10.78
C ILE A 136 5.60 -9.86 11.20
N TRP A 137 4.79 -9.34 12.12
CA TRP A 137 4.97 -7.98 12.63
C TRP A 137 6.32 -7.79 13.32
N GLY A 138 6.74 -8.78 14.13
CA GLY A 138 8.07 -8.79 14.75
C GLY A 138 9.22 -8.72 13.73
N MET A 139 9.14 -9.50 12.65
CA MET A 139 10.13 -9.46 11.55
C MET A 139 10.14 -8.09 10.86
N VAL A 140 8.97 -7.52 10.57
CA VAL A 140 8.87 -6.18 9.96
C VAL A 140 9.46 -5.12 10.88
N MET A 141 9.14 -5.17 12.18
CA MET A 141 9.68 -4.20 13.14
C MET A 141 11.19 -4.30 13.32
N GLU A 142 11.76 -5.50 13.28
CA GLU A 142 13.22 -5.69 13.31
C GLU A 142 13.88 -5.20 12.00
N ALA A 143 13.30 -5.52 10.84
CA ALA A 143 13.82 -5.06 9.55
C ALA A 143 13.82 -3.52 9.43
N THR A 144 12.79 -2.87 10.00
CA THR A 144 12.58 -1.41 9.95
C THR A 144 13.05 -0.67 11.19
N LYS A 145 13.71 -1.34 12.13
CA LYS A 145 14.16 -0.77 13.41
C LYS A 145 15.02 0.50 13.29
N PRO A 146 15.94 0.63 12.30
CA PRO A 146 16.73 1.83 12.15
C PRO A 146 15.96 3.06 11.67
N PHE A 147 14.72 2.88 11.19
CA PHE A 147 13.96 3.91 10.52
C PHE A 147 12.82 4.43 11.40
N GLY A 148 12.51 5.74 11.31
CA GLY A 148 11.55 6.40 12.19
C GLY A 148 10.13 6.54 11.62
N PHE A 149 9.84 6.01 10.43
CA PHE A 149 8.54 6.17 9.79
C PHE A 149 7.43 5.36 10.49
N PRO A 150 6.15 5.78 10.41
CA PRO A 150 5.03 5.06 11.00
C PRO A 150 4.82 3.70 10.34
N VAL A 151 4.39 2.71 11.16
CA VAL A 151 4.04 1.36 10.70
C VAL A 151 2.69 0.97 11.28
N ILE A 152 1.75 0.58 10.41
CA ILE A 152 0.46 0.00 10.80
C ILE A 152 0.30 -1.37 10.16
N ALA A 153 -0.56 -2.20 10.75
CA ALA A 153 -0.84 -3.55 10.30
C ALA A 153 -2.31 -3.89 10.34
N ASP A 154 -2.64 -4.99 9.67
CA ASP A 154 -3.98 -5.59 9.58
C ASP A 154 -4.99 -4.77 8.76
N LEU A 155 -4.53 -3.95 7.81
CA LEU A 155 -5.44 -3.30 6.88
C LEU A 155 -6.18 -4.36 6.04
N PRO A 156 -7.51 -4.24 5.79
CA PRO A 156 -8.27 -5.19 5.00
C PRO A 156 -7.94 -5.08 3.50
N PHE A 157 -6.74 -5.51 3.16
CA PHE A 157 -6.12 -5.47 1.85
C PHE A 157 -5.37 -6.77 1.59
N GLY A 158 -5.45 -7.30 0.37
CA GLY A 158 -4.73 -8.49 -0.08
C GLY A 158 -5.66 -9.68 -0.37
N HIS A 159 -5.15 -10.90 -0.19
CA HIS A 159 -5.87 -12.15 -0.46
C HIS A 159 -6.86 -12.52 0.65
N THR A 160 -7.78 -11.63 0.96
CA THR A 160 -8.78 -11.79 2.02
C THR A 160 -10.18 -11.50 1.49
N LEU A 161 -11.19 -12.10 2.10
CA LEU A 161 -12.58 -11.81 1.76
C LEU A 161 -12.97 -10.34 2.02
N GLU A 162 -12.28 -9.66 2.92
CA GLU A 162 -12.54 -8.25 3.26
C GLU A 162 -11.75 -7.26 2.40
N ASN A 163 -11.10 -7.73 1.33
CA ASN A 163 -10.28 -6.91 0.45
C ASN A 163 -11.04 -5.68 -0.05
N GLN A 164 -10.58 -4.49 0.33
CA GLN A 164 -11.20 -3.22 -0.02
C GLN A 164 -10.55 -2.60 -1.26
N VAL A 165 -11.31 -1.72 -1.93
CA VAL A 165 -10.77 -0.97 -3.06
C VAL A 165 -9.85 0.15 -2.55
N ILE A 166 -8.63 0.18 -3.07
CA ILE A 166 -7.60 1.16 -2.70
C ILE A 166 -6.99 1.80 -3.96
N PRO A 167 -6.93 3.15 -4.05
CA PRO A 167 -6.28 3.85 -5.14
C PRO A 167 -4.77 3.95 -4.89
N PHE A 168 -3.95 3.37 -5.77
CA PHE A 168 -2.51 3.56 -5.80
C PHE A 168 -2.11 4.75 -6.67
N GLY A 169 -1.00 5.41 -6.31
CA GLY A 169 -0.44 6.54 -7.03
C GLY A 169 -0.92 7.91 -6.56
N LEU A 170 -1.81 7.94 -5.59
CA LEU A 170 -2.23 9.18 -4.94
C LEU A 170 -1.41 9.44 -3.68
N PRO A 171 -1.17 10.72 -3.33
CA PRO A 171 -0.63 11.07 -2.03
C PRO A 171 -1.69 10.80 -0.93
N PHE A 172 -1.28 10.07 0.09
CA PHE A 172 -2.03 9.78 1.30
C PHE A 172 -1.33 10.37 2.51
N THR A 173 -2.10 10.66 3.55
CA THR A 173 -1.57 10.91 4.90
C THR A 173 -1.89 9.72 5.79
N LEU A 174 -0.87 9.21 6.45
CA LEU A 174 -0.95 8.27 7.54
C LEU A 174 -0.59 9.03 8.82
N ASP A 175 -1.53 9.18 9.74
CA ASP A 175 -1.32 9.83 11.03
C ASP A 175 -1.87 8.94 12.14
N THR A 176 -0.97 8.23 12.81
CA THR A 176 -1.34 7.29 13.87
C THR A 176 -1.75 8.00 15.17
N HIS A 177 -1.40 9.28 15.36
CA HIS A 177 -1.79 10.05 16.54
C HIS A 177 -3.24 10.52 16.46
N SER A 178 -3.69 10.94 15.27
CA SER A 178 -5.10 11.28 15.01
C SER A 178 -5.96 10.07 14.65
N GLY A 179 -5.32 8.90 14.42
CA GLY A 179 -6.01 7.68 14.03
C GLY A 179 -6.53 7.69 12.59
N SER A 180 -5.87 8.40 11.67
CA SER A 180 -6.37 8.58 10.31
C SER A 180 -5.41 8.08 9.22
N PHE A 181 -5.98 7.44 8.20
CA PHE A 181 -5.31 7.09 6.95
C PHE A 181 -6.24 7.48 5.79
N GLN A 182 -5.86 8.49 5.01
CA GLN A 182 -6.74 9.06 3.98
C GLN A 182 -5.95 9.72 2.85
N PRO A 183 -6.54 9.81 1.63
CA PRO A 183 -5.92 10.53 0.53
C PRO A 183 -5.95 12.03 0.76
N LEU A 184 -4.93 12.76 0.29
CA LEU A 184 -4.91 14.22 0.30
C LEU A 184 -5.91 14.86 -0.67
N ARG A 185 -6.35 14.11 -1.66
CA ARG A 185 -7.36 14.51 -2.64
C ARG A 185 -8.13 13.29 -3.12
N HIS A 186 -9.37 13.50 -3.46
CA HIS A 186 -10.18 12.43 -4.04
C HIS A 186 -9.61 12.01 -5.42
N PRO A 187 -9.53 10.69 -5.76
CA PRO A 187 -8.95 10.22 -7.02
C PRO A 187 -9.62 10.79 -8.27
N PHE A 188 -10.90 11.11 -8.22
CA PHE A 188 -11.68 11.70 -9.31
C PHE A 188 -11.79 13.24 -9.23
N SER A 189 -11.03 13.89 -8.35
CA SER A 189 -11.00 15.34 -8.27
C SER A 189 -10.38 15.94 -9.54
N THR A 190 -11.12 16.82 -10.21
CA THR A 190 -10.66 17.57 -11.40
C THR A 190 -9.78 18.77 -11.07
N ALA A 191 -9.45 19.01 -9.80
CA ALA A 191 -8.55 20.07 -9.41
C ALA A 191 -7.13 19.77 -9.97
N LEU A 192 -6.82 20.38 -11.11
CA LEU A 192 -5.46 20.48 -11.63
C LEU A 192 -4.56 21.01 -10.50
N PRO A 193 -3.35 20.47 -10.31
CA PRO A 193 -2.40 21.08 -9.39
C PRO A 193 -2.20 22.52 -9.85
N LYS A 194 -2.48 23.49 -8.98
CA LYS A 194 -2.18 24.89 -9.23
C LYS A 194 -0.72 24.97 -9.63
N ASN A 195 -0.49 25.41 -10.86
CA ASN A 195 0.76 25.59 -11.57
C ASN A 195 2.00 25.74 -10.69
N LYS A 196 3.01 24.89 -10.90
CA LYS A 196 4.38 25.38 -10.84
C LYS A 196 4.54 26.39 -11.98
N PRO A 197 5.08 27.59 -11.74
CA PRO A 197 5.38 28.50 -12.82
C PRO A 197 6.34 27.84 -13.81
N ALA A 198 6.00 27.93 -15.08
CA ALA A 198 6.90 27.60 -16.15
C ALA A 198 8.10 28.55 -16.10
N GLY A 199 9.26 28.02 -15.90
CA GLY A 199 10.54 28.73 -15.89
C GLY A 199 11.64 27.71 -15.65
N GLU A 200 12.34 27.44 -16.53
CA GLU A 200 13.40 27.68 -17.43
C GLU A 200 14.04 26.37 -17.88
N TYR A 201 14.23 26.27 -19.15
CA TYR A 201 14.96 25.20 -19.87
C TYR A 201 16.46 25.30 -19.58
#